data_2eb10b377d0c14a6a5a29ff2ce77f557
#
_entry.id   2eb10b377d0c14a6a5a29ff2ce77f557
#
_cell.length_a   1.000
_cell.length_b   1.000
_cell.length_c   1.000
_cell.angle_alpha   90.00
_cell.angle_beta   90.00
_cell.angle_gamma   90.00
#
_symmetry.space_group_name_H-M   'P 1'
#
loop_
_entity.id
_entity.type
_entity.pdbx_description
1 polymer ?
#
loop_
_entity_poly.entity_id
_entity_poly.type
_entity_poly.pdbx_seq_one_letter_code
_entity_poly.pdbx_strand_id
1 'polypeptide(L)'
;GANYTGFAVFEKTANGLVYRNQIAGFEKPSISFEVDKSYVWLKKDDLIYQMSISDDLKKFNSVKTYPSLSKTNHGIGSIQTINNSVYFQTNNHFYKYSQDQDIFYEDNKISVLFKNLPKIYSLTQDSFGNIWYLFKESLGVLSKKPTGEYKNIVAPFSNLTGNLVNNYFSINTIDPNNILIGLTDGLAHYNSQFSSNSSSKPTAFIRSLSFPGDMLMYGNGPNSTEKIKIPYKSNRIKFTFSSPSYENIDNVVFSHQ
;
A
#
# COMPACT_ATOMS: atom_id res chain seq x y z
N GLY A 1 7.04 23.00 4.18
CA GLY A 1 5.72 22.68 3.63
C GLY A 1 5.57 23.14 2.18
N ALA A 2 4.60 22.59 1.48
CA ALA A 2 4.25 22.96 0.11
C ALA A 2 2.77 23.40 0.04
N ASN A 3 2.48 24.29 -0.91
CA ASN A 3 1.13 24.83 -1.12
C ASN A 3 0.89 25.21 -2.59
N TYR A 4 -0.19 25.92 -2.87
CA TYR A 4 -0.53 26.37 -4.24
C TYR A 4 0.45 27.39 -4.83
N THR A 5 1.25 28.09 -4.01
CA THR A 5 2.18 29.13 -4.43
C THR A 5 3.64 28.72 -4.26
N GLY A 6 3.94 27.45 -4.02
CA GLY A 6 5.28 26.91 -3.88
C GLY A 6 5.59 26.33 -2.51
N PHE A 7 6.71 26.73 -1.92
CA PHE A 7 7.22 26.14 -0.68
C PHE A 7 7.35 27.17 0.43
N ALA A 8 7.10 26.73 1.65
CA ALA A 8 7.23 27.52 2.87
C ALA A 8 8.05 26.80 3.93
N VAL A 9 8.78 27.57 4.72
CA VAL A 9 9.54 27.08 5.88
C VAL A 9 8.71 27.25 7.14
N PHE A 10 8.65 26.18 7.92
CA PHE A 10 8.08 26.16 9.26
C PHE A 10 9.13 25.68 10.25
N GLU A 11 9.25 26.35 11.36
CA GLU A 11 10.09 25.92 12.47
C GLU A 11 9.28 25.11 13.47
N LYS A 12 9.84 23.97 13.90
CA LYS A 12 9.26 23.17 14.97
C LYS A 12 9.65 23.75 16.32
N THR A 13 8.68 24.25 17.07
CA THR A 13 8.84 24.75 18.43
C THR A 13 8.16 23.83 19.44
N ALA A 14 8.33 24.09 20.72
CA ALA A 14 7.62 23.35 21.79
C ALA A 14 6.08 23.44 21.65
N ASN A 15 5.59 24.56 21.08
CA ASN A 15 4.16 24.83 20.92
C ASN A 15 3.61 24.47 19.54
N GLY A 16 4.39 23.79 18.69
CA GLY A 16 3.97 23.38 17.34
C GLY A 16 4.81 23.99 16.23
N LEU A 17 4.25 24.02 15.02
CA LEU A 17 4.92 24.55 13.83
C LEU A 17 4.64 26.06 13.69
N VAL A 18 5.69 26.86 13.58
CA VAL A 18 5.61 28.32 13.38
C VAL A 18 6.09 28.62 11.96
N TYR A 19 5.28 29.35 11.19
CA TYR A 19 5.66 29.85 9.86
C TYR A 19 6.84 30.80 9.97
N ARG A 20 7.84 30.65 9.10
CA ARG A 20 9.01 31.51 8.99
C ARG A 20 8.97 32.37 7.73
N ASN A 21 9.00 31.75 6.57
CA ASN A 21 9.01 32.46 5.29
C ASN A 21 8.57 31.53 4.15
N GLN A 22 8.24 32.15 3.03
CA GLN A 22 8.13 31.46 1.75
C GLN A 22 9.52 31.35 1.09
N ILE A 23 9.74 30.27 0.33
CA ILE A 23 10.97 30.05 -0.42
C ILE A 23 10.73 30.56 -1.84
N ALA A 24 11.50 31.59 -2.24
CA ALA A 24 11.41 32.16 -3.58
C ALA A 24 12.05 31.29 -4.66
N GLY A 25 11.62 31.46 -5.92
CA GLY A 25 12.22 30.81 -7.09
C GLY A 25 11.53 29.55 -7.56
N PHE A 26 10.36 29.20 -6.96
CA PHE A 26 9.48 28.15 -7.44
C PHE A 26 8.04 28.41 -7.01
N GLU A 27 7.28 29.14 -7.80
CA GLU A 27 5.92 29.60 -7.51
C GLU A 27 4.87 28.73 -8.22
N LYS A 28 5.02 27.40 -8.13
CA LYS A 28 4.07 26.43 -8.72
C LYS A 28 3.36 25.64 -7.64
N PRO A 29 2.10 25.25 -7.85
CA PRO A 29 1.39 24.36 -6.94
C PRO A 29 2.16 23.06 -6.72
N SER A 30 2.34 22.69 -5.46
CA SER A 30 3.12 21.52 -5.06
C SER A 30 2.36 20.76 -3.97
N ILE A 31 2.09 19.47 -4.20
CA ILE A 31 1.29 18.65 -3.29
C ILE A 31 2.15 17.60 -2.60
N SER A 32 3.02 16.93 -3.37
CA SER A 32 3.89 15.86 -2.86
C SER A 32 5.33 16.16 -3.22
N PHE A 33 6.19 16.16 -2.22
CA PHE A 33 7.63 16.39 -2.36
C PHE A 33 8.38 15.60 -1.30
N GLU A 34 9.64 15.32 -1.60
CA GLU A 34 10.57 14.69 -0.66
C GLU A 34 11.83 15.56 -0.53
N VAL A 35 12.46 15.47 0.61
CA VAL A 35 13.68 16.22 0.91
C VAL A 35 14.77 15.24 1.31
N ASP A 36 15.90 15.30 0.62
CA ASP A 36 17.14 14.68 1.07
C ASP A 36 18.12 15.73 1.63
N LYS A 37 19.35 15.31 1.88
CA LYS A 37 20.37 16.22 2.44
C LYS A 37 20.74 17.41 1.53
N SER A 38 20.50 17.29 0.24
CA SER A 38 21.03 18.22 -0.78
C SER A 38 19.93 18.91 -1.57
N TYR A 39 18.77 18.24 -1.72
CA TYR A 39 17.73 18.66 -2.65
C TYR A 39 16.33 18.53 -2.10
N VAL A 40 15.46 19.39 -2.59
CA VAL A 40 14.00 19.19 -2.57
C VAL A 40 13.60 18.59 -3.90
N TRP A 41 12.93 17.47 -3.85
CA TRP A 41 12.46 16.71 -5.01
C TRP A 41 10.95 16.82 -5.14
N LEU A 42 10.47 17.17 -6.31
CA LEU A 42 9.05 17.27 -6.60
C LEU A 42 8.76 16.55 -7.92
N LYS A 43 7.69 15.74 -7.93
CA LYS A 43 7.08 15.28 -9.18
C LYS A 43 5.89 16.17 -9.49
N LYS A 44 5.89 16.75 -10.67
CA LYS A 44 4.76 17.53 -11.19
C LYS A 44 4.62 17.27 -12.69
N ASP A 45 3.42 16.93 -13.10
CA ASP A 45 3.13 16.53 -14.47
C ASP A 45 4.07 15.38 -14.91
N ASP A 46 4.72 15.48 -16.07
CA ASP A 46 5.70 14.51 -16.54
C ASP A 46 7.15 14.90 -16.24
N LEU A 47 7.36 15.77 -15.26
CA LEU A 47 8.68 16.25 -14.87
C LEU A 47 9.00 15.92 -13.41
N ILE A 48 10.29 15.67 -13.17
CA ILE A 48 10.90 15.67 -11.86
C ILE A 48 11.66 16.97 -11.71
N TYR A 49 11.42 17.68 -10.63
CA TYR A 49 12.16 18.87 -10.24
C TYR A 49 13.14 18.50 -9.14
N GLN A 50 14.40 18.85 -9.36
CA GLN A 50 15.46 18.83 -8.37
C GLN A 50 15.79 20.27 -8.01
N MET A 51 15.65 20.65 -6.77
CA MET A 51 15.80 22.01 -6.32
C MET A 51 16.79 22.06 -5.15
N SER A 52 17.89 22.82 -5.31
CA SER A 52 18.78 23.12 -4.19
C SER A 52 18.30 24.38 -3.47
N ILE A 53 18.27 24.34 -2.16
CA ILE A 53 17.81 25.47 -1.34
C ILE A 53 19.00 26.22 -0.76
N SER A 54 18.88 27.54 -0.61
CA SER A 54 19.90 28.37 0.05
C SER A 54 20.02 28.05 1.55
N ASP A 55 21.19 28.28 2.13
CA ASP A 55 21.45 28.00 3.56
C ASP A 55 20.52 28.77 4.49
N ASP A 56 20.09 29.96 4.10
CA ASP A 56 19.14 30.78 4.84
C ASP A 56 17.67 30.38 4.61
N LEU A 57 17.41 29.36 3.80
CA LEU A 57 16.12 28.80 3.46
C LEU A 57 15.14 29.81 2.80
N LYS A 58 15.65 30.88 2.16
CA LYS A 58 14.79 31.92 1.58
C LYS A 58 14.53 31.76 0.09
N LYS A 59 15.42 31.07 -0.63
CA LYS A 59 15.28 30.88 -2.08
C LYS A 59 15.84 29.54 -2.54
N PHE A 60 15.41 29.11 -3.72
CA PHE A 60 16.10 28.05 -4.43
C PHE A 60 17.29 28.62 -5.20
N ASN A 61 18.49 28.04 -4.98
CA ASN A 61 19.71 28.40 -5.70
C ASN A 61 19.71 27.84 -7.12
N SER A 62 19.09 26.65 -7.30
CA SER A 62 18.94 26.03 -8.60
C SER A 62 17.64 25.24 -8.68
N VAL A 63 17.06 25.20 -9.86
CA VAL A 63 15.90 24.38 -10.21
C VAL A 63 16.24 23.64 -11.50
N LYS A 64 16.47 22.34 -11.41
CA LYS A 64 16.75 21.46 -12.54
C LYS A 64 15.56 20.56 -12.80
N THR A 65 15.30 20.25 -14.05
CA THR A 65 14.19 19.39 -14.45
C THR A 65 14.68 18.17 -15.20
N TYR A 66 14.06 17.03 -14.94
CA TYR A 66 14.29 15.79 -15.66
C TYR A 66 12.96 15.31 -16.24
N PRO A 67 12.99 14.73 -17.46
CA PRO A 67 11.79 14.06 -17.98
C PRO A 67 11.44 12.87 -17.10
N SER A 68 10.17 12.50 -17.10
CA SER A 68 9.72 11.27 -16.44
C SER A 68 10.57 10.07 -16.84
N LEU A 69 10.94 9.22 -15.88
CA LEU A 69 11.80 8.04 -16.10
C LEU A 69 11.16 6.96 -16.99
N SER A 70 9.90 7.08 -17.29
CA SER A 70 9.16 6.10 -18.10
C SER A 70 9.28 6.39 -19.58
N LYS A 71 9.88 5.48 -20.33
CA LYS A 71 9.77 5.41 -21.80
C LYS A 71 8.39 4.89 -22.25
N THR A 72 7.57 4.41 -21.32
CA THR A 72 6.18 3.98 -21.54
C THR A 72 5.24 5.05 -20.98
N ASN A 73 4.03 5.15 -21.49
CA ASN A 73 2.99 6.14 -21.12
C ASN A 73 2.60 6.19 -19.62
N HIS A 74 3.39 5.59 -18.74
CA HIS A 74 3.20 5.56 -17.30
C HIS A 74 4.38 6.25 -16.63
N GLY A 75 4.33 7.58 -16.54
CA GLY A 75 5.32 8.40 -15.84
C GLY A 75 5.61 7.93 -14.40
N ILE A 76 6.54 8.58 -13.72
CA ILE A 76 6.80 8.35 -12.29
C ILE A 76 5.47 8.42 -11.54
N GLY A 77 5.13 7.34 -10.84
CA GLY A 77 3.92 7.26 -10.03
C GLY A 77 4.00 8.15 -8.80
N SER A 78 5.12 8.08 -8.07
CA SER A 78 5.33 8.82 -6.83
C SER A 78 6.81 9.03 -6.53
N ILE A 79 7.10 9.99 -5.64
CA ILE A 79 8.40 10.19 -4.99
C ILE A 79 8.19 9.92 -3.52
N GLN A 80 9.11 9.20 -2.86
CA GLN A 80 8.99 8.82 -1.47
C GLN A 80 10.33 8.50 -0.82
N THR A 81 10.39 8.64 0.48
CA THR A 81 11.59 8.31 1.26
C THR A 81 11.47 6.92 1.86
N ILE A 82 12.47 6.05 1.60
CA ILE A 82 12.64 4.73 2.20
C ILE A 82 14.07 4.64 2.74
N ASN A 83 14.25 4.23 3.99
CA ASN A 83 15.56 4.13 4.65
C ASN A 83 16.42 5.40 4.44
N ASN A 84 15.82 6.57 4.68
CA ASN A 84 16.45 7.89 4.53
C ASN A 84 17.01 8.18 3.12
N SER A 85 16.52 7.49 2.12
CA SER A 85 16.87 7.75 0.70
C SER A 85 15.62 8.08 -0.09
N VAL A 86 15.70 9.07 -0.95
CA VAL A 86 14.61 9.42 -1.86
C VAL A 86 14.58 8.44 -3.02
N TYR A 87 13.41 7.91 -3.28
CA TYR A 87 13.11 7.00 -4.38
C TYR A 87 12.06 7.57 -5.31
N PHE A 88 12.25 7.28 -6.58
CA PHE A 88 11.35 7.62 -7.68
C PHE A 88 10.69 6.33 -8.16
N GLN A 89 9.40 6.19 -7.92
CA GLN A 89 8.67 4.96 -8.24
C GLN A 89 8.05 5.03 -9.64
N THR A 90 8.25 3.99 -10.42
CA THR A 90 7.52 3.73 -11.68
C THR A 90 6.95 2.32 -11.62
N ASN A 91 5.62 2.19 -11.51
CA ASN A 91 5.00 0.91 -11.14
C ASN A 91 5.59 0.35 -9.83
N ASN A 92 6.17 -0.86 -9.87
CA ASN A 92 6.83 -1.47 -8.71
C ASN A 92 8.37 -1.44 -8.83
N HIS A 93 8.92 -0.57 -9.69
CA HIS A 93 10.34 -0.32 -9.84
C HIS A 93 10.73 0.98 -9.12
N PHE A 94 11.84 0.94 -8.41
CA PHE A 94 12.30 2.03 -7.56
C PHE A 94 13.69 2.49 -8.01
N TYR A 95 13.80 3.78 -8.30
CA TYR A 95 15.02 4.40 -8.81
C TYR A 95 15.58 5.36 -7.77
N LYS A 96 16.89 5.45 -7.72
CA LYS A 96 17.65 6.47 -6.99
C LYS A 96 18.33 7.41 -7.96
N TYR A 97 18.61 8.61 -7.50
CA TYR A 97 19.44 9.56 -8.22
C TYR A 97 20.90 9.42 -7.81
N SER A 98 21.81 9.39 -8.79
CA SER A 98 23.25 9.49 -8.61
C SER A 98 23.69 10.92 -8.92
N GLN A 99 24.17 11.65 -7.92
CA GLN A 99 24.65 13.02 -8.09
C GLN A 99 25.90 13.09 -8.95
N ASP A 100 26.82 12.13 -8.79
CA ASP A 100 28.10 12.11 -9.51
C ASP A 100 27.93 11.89 -11.03
N GLN A 101 26.93 11.08 -11.41
CA GLN A 101 26.67 10.73 -12.80
C GLN A 101 25.51 11.51 -13.41
N ASP A 102 24.74 12.24 -12.59
CA ASP A 102 23.53 12.95 -12.98
C ASP A 102 22.48 12.06 -13.66
N ILE A 103 22.30 10.84 -13.16
CA ILE A 103 21.36 9.85 -13.70
C ILE A 103 20.51 9.23 -12.62
N PHE A 104 19.37 8.68 -13.06
CA PHE A 104 18.54 7.80 -12.24
C PHE A 104 18.89 6.35 -12.57
N TYR A 105 19.12 5.54 -11.54
CA TYR A 105 19.39 4.11 -11.67
C TYR A 105 18.44 3.28 -10.80
N GLU A 106 18.06 2.12 -11.27
CA GLU A 106 17.18 1.24 -10.52
C GLU A 106 17.90 0.60 -9.32
N ASP A 107 17.28 0.69 -8.15
CA ASP A 107 17.70 -0.03 -6.95
C ASP A 107 16.98 -1.39 -6.91
N ASN A 108 17.65 -2.41 -7.45
CA ASN A 108 17.13 -3.76 -7.52
C ASN A 108 16.83 -4.36 -6.12
N LYS A 109 17.54 -3.93 -5.06
CA LYS A 109 17.30 -4.43 -3.70
C LYS A 109 15.93 -4.03 -3.18
N ILE A 110 15.50 -2.81 -3.50
CA ILE A 110 14.17 -2.33 -3.13
C ILE A 110 13.13 -2.84 -4.12
N SER A 111 13.37 -2.76 -5.43
CA SER A 111 12.44 -3.21 -6.46
C SER A 111 12.00 -4.66 -6.28
N VAL A 112 12.92 -5.55 -5.88
CA VAL A 112 12.64 -6.97 -5.61
C VAL A 112 11.60 -7.17 -4.50
N LEU A 113 11.54 -6.30 -3.48
CA LEU A 113 10.56 -6.41 -2.39
C LEU A 113 9.12 -6.27 -2.92
N PHE A 114 8.94 -5.55 -4.01
CA PHE A 114 7.64 -5.22 -4.58
C PHE A 114 7.31 -5.99 -5.86
N LYS A 115 8.25 -6.80 -6.38
CA LYS A 115 8.14 -7.47 -7.69
C LYS A 115 6.87 -8.31 -7.85
N ASN A 116 6.47 -9.01 -6.77
CA ASN A 116 5.32 -9.92 -6.78
C ASN A 116 4.06 -9.28 -6.16
N LEU A 117 4.09 -7.99 -5.88
CA LEU A 117 2.94 -7.27 -5.35
C LEU A 117 2.10 -6.66 -6.48
N PRO A 118 0.81 -6.42 -6.26
CA PRO A 118 -0.01 -5.61 -7.17
C PRO A 118 0.61 -4.22 -7.36
N LYS A 119 0.19 -3.50 -8.41
CA LYS A 119 0.63 -2.11 -8.64
C LYS A 119 0.35 -1.27 -7.39
N ILE A 120 1.42 -0.65 -6.88
CA ILE A 120 1.38 0.20 -5.69
C ILE A 120 1.16 1.65 -6.12
N TYR A 121 0.23 2.33 -5.45
CA TYR A 121 -0.11 3.73 -5.71
C TYR A 121 0.53 4.69 -4.73
N SER A 122 0.67 4.27 -3.48
CA SER A 122 1.27 5.06 -2.41
C SER A 122 1.98 4.14 -1.43
N LEU A 123 3.04 4.63 -0.83
CA LEU A 123 3.69 3.94 0.27
C LEU A 123 4.28 4.95 1.27
N THR A 124 4.47 4.48 2.48
CA THR A 124 5.16 5.22 3.55
C THR A 124 5.92 4.24 4.43
N GLN A 125 7.05 4.68 4.95
CA GLN A 125 7.82 3.92 5.92
C GLN A 125 7.55 4.45 7.33
N ASP A 126 7.32 3.55 8.27
CA ASP A 126 7.18 3.91 9.67
C ASP A 126 8.54 4.00 10.38
N SER A 127 8.53 4.48 11.64
CA SER A 127 9.74 4.64 12.47
C SER A 127 10.45 3.33 12.83
N PHE A 128 9.79 2.18 12.64
CA PHE A 128 10.33 0.84 12.89
C PHE A 128 10.85 0.18 11.61
N GLY A 129 10.74 0.90 10.48
CA GLY A 129 11.23 0.44 9.19
C GLY A 129 10.28 -0.48 8.42
N ASN A 130 9.03 -0.65 8.89
CA ASN A 130 8.00 -1.31 8.10
C ASN A 130 7.58 -0.40 6.95
N ILE A 131 7.25 -0.98 5.79
CA ILE A 131 6.82 -0.24 4.62
C ILE A 131 5.35 -0.53 4.36
N TRP A 132 4.50 0.45 4.62
CA TRP A 132 3.07 0.41 4.38
C TRP A 132 2.77 0.84 2.96
N TYR A 133 1.88 0.15 2.27
CA TYR A 133 1.60 0.43 0.87
C TYR A 133 0.12 0.25 0.52
N LEU A 134 -0.36 1.10 -0.38
CA LEU A 134 -1.69 1.02 -0.97
C LEU A 134 -1.63 0.38 -2.36
N PHE A 135 -2.53 -0.56 -2.60
CA PHE A 135 -2.75 -1.18 -3.90
C PHE A 135 -4.25 -1.32 -4.15
N LYS A 136 -4.71 -0.84 -5.30
CA LYS A 136 -6.15 -0.68 -5.54
C LYS A 136 -6.77 0.12 -4.38
N GLU A 137 -7.76 -0.44 -3.70
CA GLU A 137 -8.40 0.17 -2.52
C GLU A 137 -8.03 -0.56 -1.22
N SER A 138 -6.92 -1.27 -1.23
CA SER A 138 -6.48 -2.15 -0.15
C SER A 138 -5.14 -1.72 0.43
N LEU A 139 -4.91 -2.12 1.67
CA LEU A 139 -3.69 -1.85 2.45
C LEU A 139 -2.86 -3.11 2.62
N GLY A 140 -1.55 -2.95 2.53
CA GLY A 140 -0.58 -3.97 2.90
C GLY A 140 0.59 -3.37 3.67
N VAL A 141 1.34 -4.21 4.36
CA VAL A 141 2.59 -3.84 5.01
C VAL A 141 3.68 -4.88 4.75
N LEU A 142 4.84 -4.41 4.34
CA LEU A 142 6.08 -5.16 4.40
C LEU A 142 6.66 -4.95 5.80
N SER A 143 6.41 -5.90 6.69
CA SER A 143 6.88 -5.87 8.07
C SER A 143 8.33 -6.33 8.14
N LYS A 144 9.19 -5.45 8.68
CA LYS A 144 10.62 -5.70 8.81
C LYS A 144 10.89 -6.64 9.97
N LYS A 145 11.56 -7.75 9.71
CA LYS A 145 12.01 -8.69 10.73
C LYS A 145 13.34 -8.23 11.35
N PRO A 146 13.71 -8.74 12.55
CA PRO A 146 15.02 -8.49 13.14
C PRO A 146 16.19 -8.95 12.24
N THR A 147 15.98 -9.93 11.39
CA THR A 147 16.95 -10.41 10.38
C THR A 147 17.20 -9.42 9.25
N GLY A 148 16.38 -8.35 9.14
CA GLY A 148 16.38 -7.39 8.02
C GLY A 148 15.51 -7.80 6.84
N GLU A 149 14.96 -9.01 6.83
CA GLU A 149 13.99 -9.47 5.83
C GLU A 149 12.62 -8.82 6.03
N TYR A 150 11.83 -8.80 4.96
CA TYR A 150 10.46 -8.32 5.01
C TYR A 150 9.44 -9.45 4.88
N LYS A 151 8.39 -9.39 5.70
CA LYS A 151 7.21 -10.26 5.59
C LYS A 151 6.04 -9.44 5.07
N ASN A 152 5.43 -9.87 3.98
CA ASN A 152 4.21 -9.23 3.47
C ASN A 152 2.98 -9.66 4.27
N ILE A 153 2.21 -8.67 4.73
CA ILE A 153 0.99 -8.85 5.51
C ILE A 153 -0.11 -7.99 4.87
N VAL A 154 -1.23 -8.61 4.49
CA VAL A 154 -2.39 -7.96 3.86
C VAL A 154 -3.70 -8.33 4.58
N ALA A 155 -3.83 -9.60 4.99
CA ALA A 155 -5.08 -10.15 5.50
C ALA A 155 -5.76 -9.35 6.63
N PRO A 156 -5.05 -8.80 7.64
CA PRO A 156 -5.69 -8.04 8.71
C PRO A 156 -6.38 -6.75 8.26
N PHE A 157 -6.04 -6.25 7.06
CA PHE A 157 -6.52 -4.97 6.55
C PHE A 157 -7.67 -5.10 5.56
N SER A 158 -8.16 -6.31 5.31
CA SER A 158 -9.24 -6.56 4.32
C SER A 158 -10.52 -5.78 4.63
N ASN A 159 -10.84 -5.58 5.92
CA ASN A 159 -12.01 -4.80 6.36
C ASN A 159 -11.87 -3.29 6.14
N LEU A 160 -10.68 -2.81 5.81
CA LEU A 160 -10.43 -1.39 5.54
C LEU A 160 -10.60 -1.04 4.06
N THR A 161 -10.81 -2.06 3.20
CA THR A 161 -10.97 -1.87 1.75
C THR A 161 -12.16 -0.95 1.46
N GLY A 162 -11.94 0.06 0.62
CA GLY A 162 -12.92 1.10 0.28
C GLY A 162 -13.02 2.28 1.25
N ASN A 163 -12.43 2.17 2.46
CA ASN A 163 -12.45 3.25 3.46
C ASN A 163 -11.11 4.00 3.58
N LEU A 164 -10.13 3.64 2.76
CA LEU A 164 -8.80 4.27 2.75
C LEU A 164 -8.79 5.56 1.93
N VAL A 165 -8.07 6.57 2.42
CA VAL A 165 -7.92 7.86 1.71
C VAL A 165 -6.76 7.77 0.74
N ASN A 166 -7.02 7.45 -0.52
CA ASN A 166 -6.00 7.13 -1.53
C ASN A 166 -4.92 8.22 -1.73
N ASN A 167 -5.30 9.49 -1.74
CA ASN A 167 -4.36 10.60 -2.00
C ASN A 167 -3.72 11.17 -0.73
N TYR A 168 -4.24 10.82 0.44
CA TYR A 168 -3.78 11.33 1.73
C TYR A 168 -3.60 10.20 2.73
N PHE A 169 -3.04 9.11 2.24
CA PHE A 169 -2.75 7.94 3.06
C PHE A 169 -1.87 8.33 4.25
N SER A 170 -2.33 8.03 5.44
CA SER A 170 -1.62 8.34 6.68
C SER A 170 -1.59 7.16 7.63
N ILE A 171 -0.39 6.90 8.13
CA ILE A 171 -0.11 5.90 9.17
C ILE A 171 0.62 6.62 10.29
N ASN A 172 0.18 6.38 11.51
CA ASN A 172 0.88 6.82 12.71
C ASN A 172 1.21 5.61 13.57
N THR A 173 2.49 5.31 13.71
CA THR A 173 3.00 4.20 14.51
C THR A 173 3.37 4.71 15.89
N ILE A 174 2.53 4.45 16.89
CA ILE A 174 2.75 4.82 18.30
C ILE A 174 3.88 3.98 18.87
N ASP A 175 3.80 2.67 18.65
CA ASP A 175 4.82 1.68 18.96
C ASP A 175 4.70 0.50 17.98
N PRO A 176 5.59 -0.53 17.99
CA PRO A 176 5.56 -1.63 17.03
C PRO A 176 4.24 -2.41 16.96
N ASN A 177 3.42 -2.31 18.00
CA ASN A 177 2.16 -3.05 18.11
C ASN A 177 0.92 -2.16 17.98
N ASN A 178 1.08 -0.84 18.10
CA ASN A 178 -0.03 0.10 18.10
C ASN A 178 0.10 1.07 16.94
N ILE A 179 -0.63 0.79 15.87
CA ILE A 179 -0.61 1.54 14.63
C ILE A 179 -2.00 2.14 14.37
N LEU A 180 -2.06 3.45 14.14
CA LEU A 180 -3.25 4.15 13.73
C LEU A 180 -3.23 4.37 12.22
N ILE A 181 -4.33 4.02 11.56
CA ILE A 181 -4.50 4.13 10.11
C ILE A 181 -5.63 5.11 9.85
N GLY A 182 -5.36 6.16 9.06
CA GLY A 182 -6.37 7.15 8.68
C GLY A 182 -7.37 6.58 7.68
N LEU A 183 -8.65 6.76 7.97
CA LEU A 183 -9.78 6.36 7.13
C LEU A 183 -10.58 7.58 6.68
N THR A 184 -11.48 7.41 5.74
CA THR A 184 -12.38 8.46 5.24
C THR A 184 -13.32 9.00 6.31
N ASP A 185 -13.69 8.18 7.26
CA ASP A 185 -14.67 8.46 8.31
C ASP A 185 -14.13 8.28 9.74
N GLY A 186 -12.82 8.13 9.91
CA GLY A 186 -12.22 7.97 11.22
C GLY A 186 -10.83 7.37 11.24
N LEU A 187 -10.55 6.56 12.24
CA LEU A 187 -9.26 5.91 12.46
C LEU A 187 -9.46 4.41 12.73
N ALA A 188 -8.66 3.57 12.09
CA ALA A 188 -8.51 2.18 12.48
C ALA A 188 -7.28 2.03 13.40
N HIS A 189 -7.41 1.24 14.45
CA HIS A 189 -6.30 0.83 15.30
C HIS A 189 -5.92 -0.61 14.96
N TYR A 190 -4.70 -0.79 14.48
CA TYR A 190 -4.12 -2.10 14.25
C TYR A 190 -3.12 -2.43 15.36
N ASN A 191 -3.32 -3.59 15.99
CA ASN A 191 -2.36 -4.15 16.95
C ASN A 191 -1.82 -5.46 16.41
N SER A 192 -0.51 -5.50 16.15
CA SER A 192 0.16 -6.67 15.54
C SER A 192 0.20 -7.90 16.45
N GLN A 193 0.01 -7.74 17.74
CA GLN A 193 -0.06 -8.85 18.72
C GLN A 193 -1.42 -9.53 18.74
N PHE A 194 -2.49 -8.81 18.40
CA PHE A 194 -3.81 -9.37 18.18
C PHE A 194 -3.91 -9.91 16.74
N SER A 195 -3.05 -10.86 16.37
CA SER A 195 -3.40 -11.69 15.25
C SER A 195 -4.64 -12.48 15.66
N SER A 196 -5.79 -12.19 15.05
CA SER A 196 -6.89 -13.13 15.09
C SER A 196 -6.28 -14.51 14.80
N ASN A 197 -6.56 -15.50 15.61
CA ASN A 197 -6.13 -16.88 15.40
C ASN A 197 -6.79 -17.47 14.13
N SER A 198 -6.84 -16.70 13.05
CA SER A 198 -7.25 -17.15 11.71
C SER A 198 -6.22 -18.10 11.08
N SER A 199 -5.48 -18.83 11.92
CA SER A 199 -4.67 -19.97 11.49
C SER A 199 -5.51 -21.18 11.08
N SER A 200 -6.80 -21.20 11.39
CA SER A 200 -7.71 -22.17 10.80
C SER A 200 -7.95 -21.77 9.34
N LYS A 201 -7.34 -22.51 8.42
CA LYS A 201 -7.71 -22.40 7.00
C LYS A 201 -9.24 -22.49 6.90
N PRO A 202 -9.91 -21.52 6.24
CA PRO A 202 -11.35 -21.60 6.08
C PRO A 202 -11.69 -22.93 5.42
N THR A 203 -12.54 -23.71 6.06
CA THR A 203 -12.98 -25.00 5.53
C THR A 203 -14.27 -24.77 4.76
N ALA A 204 -14.30 -25.20 3.52
CA ALA A 204 -15.55 -25.23 2.75
C ALA A 204 -16.23 -26.56 2.93
N PHE A 205 -17.51 -26.51 3.25
CA PHE A 205 -18.38 -27.70 3.34
C PHE A 205 -19.43 -27.66 2.23
N ILE A 206 -19.69 -28.80 1.63
CA ILE A 206 -20.84 -28.98 0.76
C ILE A 206 -22.07 -29.10 1.68
N ARG A 207 -22.94 -28.11 1.62
CA ARG A 207 -24.13 -28.04 2.46
C ARG A 207 -25.31 -28.84 1.87
N SER A 208 -25.43 -28.76 0.56
CA SER A 208 -26.45 -29.51 -0.15
C SER A 208 -26.05 -29.83 -1.59
N LEU A 209 -26.60 -30.90 -2.08
CA LEU A 209 -26.50 -31.33 -3.46
C LEU A 209 -27.95 -31.48 -3.97
N SER A 210 -28.30 -30.83 -5.06
CA SER A 210 -29.62 -30.92 -5.67
C SER A 210 -29.54 -31.27 -7.14
N PHE A 211 -30.56 -31.98 -7.63
CA PHE A 211 -30.75 -32.40 -9.00
C PHE A 211 -31.98 -31.72 -9.61
N PRO A 212 -32.12 -31.66 -10.94
CA PRO A 212 -33.36 -31.23 -11.57
C PRO A 212 -34.54 -32.08 -11.10
N GLY A 213 -35.59 -31.43 -10.57
CA GLY A 213 -36.74 -32.09 -9.97
C GLY A 213 -36.74 -32.12 -8.45
N ASP A 214 -35.99 -31.23 -7.81
CA ASP A 214 -35.96 -30.92 -6.36
C ASP A 214 -35.61 -32.10 -5.42
N MET A 215 -34.89 -33.08 -5.93
CA MET A 215 -34.36 -34.12 -5.05
C MET A 215 -33.15 -33.60 -4.30
N LEU A 216 -33.34 -33.24 -3.03
CA LEU A 216 -32.31 -32.73 -2.14
C LEU A 216 -31.59 -33.92 -1.49
N MET A 217 -30.26 -34.00 -1.74
CA MET A 217 -29.38 -34.84 -0.94
C MET A 217 -28.58 -33.91 0.00
N TYR A 218 -28.74 -34.13 1.29
CA TYR A 218 -27.97 -33.39 2.28
C TYR A 218 -26.55 -33.92 2.35
N GLY A 219 -25.58 -33.01 2.45
CA GLY A 219 -24.24 -33.38 2.84
C GLY A 219 -24.26 -33.90 4.26
N ASN A 220 -24.08 -35.19 4.41
CA ASN A 220 -23.87 -35.77 5.72
C ASN A 220 -22.48 -35.35 6.22
N GLY A 221 -22.36 -35.11 7.53
CA GLY A 221 -21.11 -34.73 8.17
C GLY A 221 -19.93 -35.68 7.85
N PRO A 222 -18.75 -35.45 8.43
CA PRO A 222 -17.47 -36.05 8.00
C PRO A 222 -17.41 -37.59 7.97
N ASN A 223 -18.45 -38.29 8.36
CA ASN A 223 -18.46 -39.74 8.48
C ASN A 223 -19.40 -40.47 7.49
N SER A 224 -19.99 -39.83 6.48
CA SER A 224 -20.80 -40.55 5.51
C SER A 224 -19.93 -41.23 4.45
N THR A 225 -19.83 -42.54 4.52
CA THR A 225 -19.13 -43.39 3.56
C THR A 225 -20.02 -43.81 2.38
N GLU A 226 -21.25 -43.34 2.31
CA GLU A 226 -22.17 -43.70 1.23
C GLU A 226 -21.74 -43.05 -0.10
N LYS A 227 -21.47 -43.90 -1.08
CA LYS A 227 -21.23 -43.50 -2.44
C LYS A 227 -22.53 -43.09 -3.11
N ILE A 228 -22.70 -41.81 -3.39
CA ILE A 228 -23.84 -41.30 -4.13
C ILE A 228 -23.74 -41.77 -5.58
N LYS A 229 -24.75 -42.54 -6.04
CA LYS A 229 -24.85 -42.94 -7.45
C LYS A 229 -25.78 -41.98 -8.18
N ILE A 230 -25.27 -41.28 -9.15
CA ILE A 230 -26.01 -40.29 -9.93
C ILE A 230 -26.39 -40.94 -11.27
N PRO A 231 -27.68 -41.05 -11.59
CA PRO A 231 -28.08 -41.53 -12.90
C PRO A 231 -27.67 -40.60 -14.01
N TYR A 232 -27.19 -41.10 -15.15
CA TYR A 232 -26.75 -40.30 -16.29
C TYR A 232 -27.80 -39.29 -16.78
N LYS A 233 -29.09 -39.60 -16.63
CA LYS A 233 -30.21 -38.70 -16.98
C LYS A 233 -30.28 -37.46 -16.08
N SER A 234 -29.62 -37.44 -14.91
CA SER A 234 -29.61 -36.35 -13.93
C SER A 234 -28.22 -35.67 -13.88
N ASN A 235 -27.67 -35.35 -15.03
CA ASN A 235 -26.32 -34.82 -15.17
C ASN A 235 -26.16 -33.32 -14.82
N ARG A 236 -27.23 -32.65 -14.39
CA ARG A 236 -27.17 -31.28 -13.83
C ARG A 236 -27.18 -31.38 -12.32
N ILE A 237 -26.08 -30.89 -11.71
CA ILE A 237 -25.89 -30.95 -10.26
C ILE A 237 -25.66 -29.54 -9.77
N LYS A 238 -26.39 -29.13 -8.73
CA LYS A 238 -26.19 -27.90 -8.01
C LYS A 238 -25.56 -28.17 -6.65
N PHE A 239 -24.41 -27.65 -6.40
CA PHE A 239 -23.73 -27.65 -5.11
C PHE A 239 -23.97 -26.35 -4.36
N THR A 240 -24.34 -26.46 -3.08
CA THR A 240 -24.37 -25.32 -2.17
C THR A 240 -23.25 -25.47 -1.15
N PHE A 241 -22.40 -24.47 -1.07
CA PHE A 241 -21.27 -24.47 -0.15
C PHE A 241 -21.54 -23.55 1.03
N SER A 242 -20.93 -23.85 2.16
CA SER A 242 -20.87 -22.98 3.31
C SER A 242 -19.47 -23.03 3.95
N SER A 243 -19.08 -21.95 4.57
CA SER A 243 -17.91 -21.91 5.46
C SER A 243 -18.37 -21.52 6.87
N PRO A 244 -17.88 -22.19 7.92
CA PRO A 244 -18.19 -21.82 9.29
C PRO A 244 -17.38 -20.61 9.77
N SER A 245 -16.68 -19.93 8.87
CA SER A 245 -15.99 -18.68 9.18
C SER A 245 -17.01 -17.56 9.27
N TYR A 246 -17.21 -17.03 10.47
CA TYR A 246 -18.09 -15.89 10.73
C TYR A 246 -17.36 -14.55 10.67
N GLU A 247 -16.03 -14.58 10.48
CA GLU A 247 -15.22 -13.39 10.25
C GLU A 247 -15.26 -13.03 8.76
N ASN A 248 -15.62 -11.79 8.44
CA ASN A 248 -15.66 -11.26 7.07
C ASN A 248 -16.56 -12.00 6.09
N ILE A 249 -17.80 -12.27 6.47
CA ILE A 249 -18.79 -13.03 5.70
C ILE A 249 -18.91 -12.48 4.26
N ASP A 250 -18.88 -11.17 4.08
CA ASP A 250 -19.04 -10.50 2.78
C ASP A 250 -17.85 -10.72 1.82
N ASN A 251 -16.70 -11.15 2.35
CA ASN A 251 -15.47 -11.36 1.58
C ASN A 251 -15.16 -12.85 1.33
N VAL A 252 -16.05 -13.76 1.69
CA VAL A 252 -15.86 -15.19 1.45
C VAL A 252 -16.12 -15.52 -0.01
N VAL A 253 -15.09 -15.94 -0.73
CA VAL A 253 -15.16 -16.36 -2.13
C VAL A 253 -14.85 -17.85 -2.21
N PHE A 254 -15.73 -18.61 -2.85
CA PHE A 254 -15.51 -20.02 -3.15
C PHE A 254 -14.95 -20.17 -4.57
N SER A 255 -13.95 -21.02 -4.72
CA SER A 255 -13.43 -21.43 -6.03
C SER A 255 -13.56 -22.95 -6.20
N HIS A 256 -13.68 -23.39 -7.44
CA HIS A 256 -13.67 -24.83 -7.81
C HIS A 256 -12.57 -25.06 -8.85
N GLN A 257 -12.00 -26.24 -8.81
CA GLN A 257 -11.05 -26.76 -9.81
C GLN A 257 -11.69 -27.91 -10.58
#